data_3f2e9abb53a3db4cade54b44eed8e3e5
#
_entry.id   3f2e9abb53a3db4cade54b44eed8e3e5
#
_cell.length_a   1.000
_cell.length_b   1.000
_cell.length_c   1.000
_cell.angle_alpha   90.00
_cell.angle_beta   90.00
_cell.angle_gamma   90.00
#
_symmetry.space_group_name_H-M   'P 1'
#
loop_
_entity.id
_entity.type
_entity.pdbx_description
1 polymer ?
#
loop_
_entity_poly.entity_id
_entity_poly.type
_entity_poly.pdbx_seq_one_letter_code
_entity_poly.pdbx_strand_id
1 'polypeptide(L)'
;MRVGVVGSGIGGLAAALRLLNKGYKVTVFETNDYPGGKLSSFNVGKYRFDAGPSLFTMPKLVDELFQIFQENPRNYFNYKKKKISCKYFWEDNIQLDVYGDKKLFFNEIENKLGISSEPLDIYLKRAKKKYELTAPIFLERSLHKFGTFFDTKTLKAVSKLKLLELNQNLHSINKNQLNEPHLIQIYDRFATYNGSSPFKTPGIMSVVQHLEQEFGTFIPVEGMNQITLSLFEFAKKKGVTFKMSQRVKEIIVEKGKAIGLKTDSDKYSFDLIFSNSDIFTTYEKLLNNQKAPKSIKNQEYSSSAVIFYWGIKNKFDNLDLHNIFFSENYKSEFDFIFNKKNVSDDFTVYVNITSKDVPKDAPEGCENWFVMINTPPDEGQDWESIKNRLRKKTIEKLNKILKVNLETMIEEEAVMTPPIIAKKTSSNLGALYGSSSNNKMSAFLRHPNFNSKIKNLYFCGGSVHPGGGIPLCLLSAKIATDLIPNASNIKY
;
A
#
# COMPACT_ATOMS: atom_id res chain seq x y z
N MET A 1 3.87 -5.67 31.72
CA MET A 1 3.00 -6.50 30.86
C MET A 1 3.74 -6.88 29.59
N ARG A 2 3.50 -8.08 29.06
CA ARG A 2 4.15 -8.64 27.87
C ARG A 2 3.19 -8.64 26.68
N VAL A 3 3.69 -8.22 25.53
CA VAL A 3 2.91 -8.18 24.28
C VAL A 3 3.58 -9.05 23.22
N GLY A 4 2.79 -9.91 22.58
CA GLY A 4 3.19 -10.67 21.41
C GLY A 4 2.68 -10.00 20.13
N VAL A 5 3.56 -9.78 19.16
CA VAL A 5 3.22 -9.24 17.85
C VAL A 5 3.46 -10.29 16.78
N VAL A 6 2.47 -10.59 15.94
CA VAL A 6 2.57 -11.55 14.85
C VAL A 6 2.87 -10.81 13.55
N GLY A 7 4.05 -11.02 13.01
CA GLY A 7 4.53 -10.41 11.76
C GLY A 7 5.29 -9.10 11.94
N SER A 8 6.48 -9.01 11.34
CA SER A 8 7.36 -7.83 11.31
C SER A 8 7.19 -6.97 10.05
N GLY A 9 6.04 -7.00 9.40
CA GLY A 9 5.68 -6.03 8.38
C GLY A 9 5.62 -4.62 8.96
N ILE A 10 5.54 -3.57 8.12
CA ILE A 10 5.63 -2.18 8.57
C ILE A 10 4.60 -1.82 9.65
N GLY A 11 3.37 -2.36 9.60
CA GLY A 11 2.37 -2.17 10.66
C GLY A 11 2.77 -2.84 11.98
N GLY A 12 3.38 -4.03 11.92
CA GLY A 12 3.86 -4.74 13.10
C GLY A 12 5.04 -4.06 13.77
N LEU A 13 6.02 -3.56 12.98
CA LEU A 13 7.15 -2.76 13.47
C LEU A 13 6.67 -1.47 14.13
N ALA A 14 5.73 -0.76 13.50
CA ALA A 14 5.15 0.46 14.06
C ALA A 14 4.38 0.18 15.36
N ALA A 15 3.59 -0.90 15.41
CA ALA A 15 2.90 -1.31 16.63
C ALA A 15 3.90 -1.67 17.75
N ALA A 16 4.96 -2.41 17.41
CA ALA A 16 5.98 -2.81 18.39
C ALA A 16 6.67 -1.59 19.03
N LEU A 17 7.08 -0.60 18.23
CA LEU A 17 7.68 0.65 18.73
C LEU A 17 6.71 1.44 19.60
N ARG A 18 5.46 1.62 19.19
CA ARG A 18 4.45 2.37 19.97
C ARG A 18 4.12 1.66 21.29
N LEU A 19 4.03 0.33 21.29
CA LEU A 19 3.81 -0.47 22.49
C LEU A 19 4.99 -0.38 23.47
N LEU A 20 6.22 -0.46 22.92
CA LEU A 20 7.43 -0.29 23.73
C LEU A 20 7.46 1.11 24.38
N ASN A 21 7.15 2.18 23.62
CA ASN A 21 7.07 3.54 24.15
C ASN A 21 5.99 3.70 25.23
N LYS A 22 4.94 2.89 25.20
CA LYS A 22 3.91 2.80 26.25
C LYS A 22 4.34 1.97 27.47
N GLY A 23 5.59 1.46 27.52
CA GLY A 23 6.17 0.72 28.64
C GLY A 23 5.89 -0.79 28.63
N TYR A 24 5.42 -1.37 27.51
CA TYR A 24 5.24 -2.81 27.38
C TYR A 24 6.55 -3.51 27.01
N LYS A 25 6.72 -4.77 27.47
CA LYS A 25 7.76 -5.67 26.95
C LYS A 25 7.25 -6.36 25.69
N VAL A 26 7.87 -6.10 24.55
CA VAL A 26 7.37 -6.52 23.24
C VAL A 26 8.23 -7.63 22.64
N THR A 27 7.59 -8.68 22.15
CA THR A 27 8.21 -9.74 21.34
C THR A 27 7.49 -9.85 20.00
N VAL A 28 8.23 -9.72 18.91
CA VAL A 28 7.74 -9.83 17.53
C VAL A 28 8.16 -11.20 16.97
N PHE A 29 7.21 -11.91 16.36
CA PHE A 29 7.44 -13.18 15.66
C PHE A 29 7.33 -12.97 14.17
N GLU A 30 8.32 -13.42 13.41
CA GLU A 30 8.37 -13.34 11.96
C GLU A 30 8.63 -14.71 11.34
N THR A 31 7.90 -15.03 10.29
CA THR A 31 8.05 -16.29 9.56
C THR A 31 9.33 -16.34 8.72
N ASN A 32 9.69 -15.20 8.14
CA ASN A 32 10.89 -15.06 7.31
C ASN A 32 12.13 -14.83 8.18
N ASP A 33 13.29 -14.98 7.58
CA ASP A 33 14.60 -14.63 8.17
C ASP A 33 14.93 -13.13 8.05
N TYR A 34 14.03 -12.35 7.38
CA TYR A 34 14.13 -10.91 7.18
C TYR A 34 12.85 -10.19 7.62
N PRO A 35 12.94 -8.91 8.08
CA PRO A 35 11.78 -8.10 8.42
C PRO A 35 11.15 -7.45 7.19
N GLY A 36 9.95 -6.88 7.35
CA GLY A 36 9.34 -5.98 6.37
C GLY A 36 8.18 -6.57 5.58
N GLY A 37 8.08 -7.89 5.48
CA GLY A 37 7.01 -8.54 4.74
C GLY A 37 6.99 -8.12 3.27
N LYS A 38 5.92 -7.41 2.83
CA LYS A 38 5.83 -6.89 1.45
C LYS A 38 6.87 -5.82 1.14
N LEU A 39 7.37 -5.10 2.14
CA LEU A 39 8.37 -4.04 1.99
C LEU A 39 9.77 -4.61 2.26
N SER A 40 10.19 -5.56 1.45
CA SER A 40 11.48 -6.23 1.45
C SER A 40 12.22 -5.97 0.14
N SER A 41 13.45 -6.46 0.02
CA SER A 41 14.25 -6.39 -1.20
C SER A 41 14.96 -7.71 -1.47
N PHE A 42 15.39 -7.91 -2.71
CA PHE A 42 16.17 -9.06 -3.14
C PHE A 42 17.02 -8.71 -4.36
N ASN A 43 17.98 -9.57 -4.68
CA ASN A 43 18.82 -9.42 -5.85
C ASN A 43 18.44 -10.43 -6.94
N VAL A 44 18.55 -9.99 -8.20
CA VAL A 44 18.53 -10.85 -9.39
C VAL A 44 19.83 -10.57 -10.13
N GLY A 45 20.75 -11.55 -10.14
CA GLY A 45 22.11 -11.31 -10.57
C GLY A 45 22.73 -10.11 -9.83
N LYS A 46 23.16 -9.12 -10.57
CA LYS A 46 23.82 -7.90 -10.07
C LYS A 46 22.85 -6.73 -9.81
N TYR A 47 21.54 -6.94 -10.01
CA TYR A 47 20.50 -5.92 -9.81
C TYR A 47 19.79 -6.13 -8.48
N ARG A 48 19.59 -5.04 -7.73
CA ARG A 48 18.78 -5.03 -6.52
C ARG A 48 17.39 -4.53 -6.84
N PHE A 49 16.37 -5.16 -6.26
CA PHE A 49 14.97 -4.76 -6.40
C PHE A 49 14.28 -4.63 -5.06
N ASP A 50 13.47 -3.59 -4.90
CA ASP A 50 12.44 -3.56 -3.88
C ASP A 50 11.29 -4.47 -4.30
N ALA A 51 10.86 -5.37 -3.39
CA ALA A 51 9.98 -6.49 -3.76
C ALA A 51 8.49 -6.13 -3.90
N GLY A 52 8.09 -4.96 -3.39
CA GLY A 52 6.66 -4.63 -3.27
C GLY A 52 6.35 -3.14 -3.38
N PRO A 53 5.84 -2.49 -2.32
CA PRO A 53 5.43 -1.09 -2.39
C PRO A 53 6.55 -0.19 -2.89
N SER A 54 6.28 0.54 -3.96
CA SER A 54 7.25 1.43 -4.64
C SER A 54 6.97 2.91 -4.41
N LEU A 55 5.73 3.27 -3.99
CA LEU A 55 5.36 4.65 -3.74
C LEU A 55 5.50 5.01 -2.26
N PHE A 56 6.21 6.10 -1.98
CA PHE A 56 6.38 6.63 -0.63
C PHE A 56 5.82 8.05 -0.52
N THR A 57 4.75 8.18 0.25
CA THR A 57 4.11 9.45 0.62
C THR A 57 4.04 9.56 2.14
N MET A 58 3.80 10.76 2.67
CA MET A 58 3.65 11.03 4.11
C MET A 58 4.82 10.51 4.98
N PRO A 59 6.09 10.83 4.66
CA PRO A 59 7.26 10.31 5.38
C PRO A 59 7.27 10.68 6.87
N LYS A 60 6.55 11.74 7.25
CA LYS A 60 6.39 12.16 8.64
C LYS A 60 5.82 11.05 9.56
N LEU A 61 5.04 10.11 9.01
CA LEU A 61 4.53 8.98 9.79
C LEU A 61 5.63 7.98 10.18
N VAL A 62 6.68 7.87 9.37
CA VAL A 62 7.89 7.10 9.72
C VAL A 62 8.73 7.89 10.73
N ASP A 63 8.93 9.19 10.49
CA ASP A 63 9.69 10.07 11.37
C ASP A 63 9.11 10.08 12.81
N GLU A 64 7.78 10.08 12.94
CA GLU A 64 7.07 10.03 14.22
C GLU A 64 7.51 8.84 15.10
N LEU A 65 7.83 7.68 14.49
CA LEU A 65 8.24 6.49 15.22
C LEU A 65 9.61 6.62 15.91
N PHE A 66 10.47 7.48 15.43
CA PHE A 66 11.73 7.85 16.11
C PHE A 66 11.48 8.97 17.13
N GLN A 67 10.66 9.96 16.77
CA GLN A 67 10.37 11.13 17.60
C GLN A 67 9.66 10.78 18.91
N ILE A 68 8.80 9.75 18.97
CA ILE A 68 8.16 9.32 20.22
C ILE A 68 9.18 8.81 21.25
N PHE A 69 10.42 8.49 20.83
CA PHE A 69 11.55 8.18 21.71
C PHE A 69 12.51 9.36 21.89
N GLN A 70 12.12 10.58 21.48
CA GLN A 70 12.94 11.80 21.52
C GLN A 70 14.22 11.70 20.66
N GLU A 71 14.22 10.88 19.63
CA GLU A 71 15.34 10.69 18.71
C GLU A 71 15.15 11.53 17.45
N ASN A 72 16.27 12.03 16.89
CA ASN A 72 16.24 12.68 15.58
C ASN A 72 16.11 11.63 14.47
N PRO A 73 15.03 11.63 13.66
CA PRO A 73 14.83 10.65 12.60
C PRO A 73 15.98 10.59 11.58
N ARG A 74 16.64 11.73 11.34
CA ARG A 74 17.73 11.84 10.35
C ARG A 74 18.98 11.03 10.72
N ASN A 75 19.12 10.62 11.98
CA ASN A 75 20.19 9.72 12.41
C ASN A 75 19.93 8.25 11.99
N TYR A 76 18.71 7.93 11.59
CA TYR A 76 18.27 6.55 11.31
C TYR A 76 17.70 6.35 9.92
N PHE A 77 17.00 7.35 9.39
CA PHE A 77 16.24 7.23 8.16
C PHE A 77 16.24 8.55 7.36
N ASN A 78 16.67 8.48 6.10
CA ASN A 78 16.77 9.63 5.21
C ASN A 78 16.02 9.38 3.90
N TYR A 79 15.42 10.43 3.34
CA TYR A 79 14.66 10.38 2.09
C TYR A 79 14.77 11.70 1.32
N LYS A 80 14.49 11.65 0.02
CA LYS A 80 14.47 12.79 -0.88
C LYS A 80 13.06 12.99 -1.44
N LYS A 81 12.64 14.24 -1.64
CA LYS A 81 11.41 14.57 -2.36
C LYS A 81 11.70 14.55 -3.87
N LYS A 82 10.81 13.92 -4.64
CA LYS A 82 10.90 13.89 -6.10
C LYS A 82 10.39 15.19 -6.70
N LYS A 83 11.06 15.67 -7.76
CA LYS A 83 10.57 16.80 -8.57
C LYS A 83 9.42 16.36 -9.48
N ILE A 84 9.57 15.22 -10.15
CA ILE A 84 8.55 14.57 -10.95
C ILE A 84 7.98 13.41 -10.11
N SER A 85 6.69 13.48 -9.82
CA SER A 85 5.99 12.43 -9.08
C SER A 85 5.77 11.19 -9.92
N CYS A 86 5.43 11.37 -11.20
CA CYS A 86 5.22 10.28 -12.15
C CYS A 86 5.27 10.80 -13.59
N LYS A 87 5.77 9.98 -14.50
CA LYS A 87 5.68 10.20 -15.94
C LYS A 87 4.60 9.30 -16.52
N TYR A 88 3.79 9.87 -17.41
CA TYR A 88 2.68 9.18 -18.05
C TYR A 88 2.83 9.15 -19.56
N PHE A 89 2.54 7.99 -20.15
CA PHE A 89 2.72 7.71 -21.57
C PHE A 89 1.45 7.08 -22.15
N TRP A 90 1.06 7.53 -23.33
CA TRP A 90 -0.05 6.96 -24.13
C TRP A 90 0.43 6.56 -25.52
N GLU A 91 -0.36 5.72 -26.19
CA GLU A 91 -0.03 5.23 -27.54
C GLU A 91 -0.25 6.26 -28.65
N ASP A 92 -0.96 7.36 -28.36
CA ASP A 92 -1.12 8.53 -29.25
C ASP A 92 0.09 9.49 -29.24
N ASN A 93 1.19 9.09 -28.58
CA ASN A 93 2.43 9.84 -28.39
C ASN A 93 2.32 11.02 -27.41
N ILE A 94 1.23 11.18 -26.67
CA ILE A 94 1.18 12.12 -25.54
C ILE A 94 2.05 11.57 -24.40
N GLN A 95 2.85 12.47 -23.83
CA GLN A 95 3.62 12.23 -22.62
C GLN A 95 3.41 13.40 -21.67
N LEU A 96 3.12 13.12 -20.40
CA LEU A 96 2.95 14.11 -19.34
C LEU A 96 3.84 13.82 -18.14
N ASP A 97 4.54 14.84 -17.69
CA ASP A 97 5.34 14.82 -16.46
C ASP A 97 4.52 15.47 -15.33
N VAL A 98 4.10 14.66 -14.34
CA VAL A 98 3.40 15.20 -13.17
C VAL A 98 4.43 15.70 -12.17
N TYR A 99 4.61 17.00 -12.13
CA TYR A 99 5.54 17.66 -11.21
C TYR A 99 4.94 17.76 -9.80
N GLY A 100 5.81 17.64 -8.78
CA GLY A 100 5.44 17.96 -7.40
C GLY A 100 5.24 19.46 -7.13
N ASP A 101 5.71 20.32 -8.04
CA ASP A 101 5.41 21.76 -8.08
C ASP A 101 4.17 21.99 -8.94
N LYS A 102 3.15 22.61 -8.34
CA LYS A 102 1.85 22.83 -8.98
C LYS A 102 1.91 23.73 -10.20
N LYS A 103 2.77 24.77 -10.18
CA LYS A 103 2.89 25.68 -11.30
C LYS A 103 3.54 25.00 -12.50
N LEU A 104 4.59 24.21 -12.27
CA LEU A 104 5.23 23.42 -13.31
C LEU A 104 4.26 22.41 -13.92
N PHE A 105 3.44 21.76 -13.09
CA PHE A 105 2.45 20.80 -13.58
C PHE A 105 1.35 21.48 -14.42
N PHE A 106 0.88 22.64 -14.02
CA PHE A 106 -0.11 23.39 -14.80
C PHE A 106 0.44 23.83 -16.15
N ASN A 107 1.68 24.35 -16.18
CA ASN A 107 2.35 24.68 -17.43
C ASN A 107 2.54 23.45 -18.34
N GLU A 108 2.86 22.29 -17.76
CA GLU A 108 2.98 21.04 -18.52
C GLU A 108 1.66 20.67 -19.21
N ILE A 109 0.54 20.75 -18.48
CA ILE A 109 -0.81 20.49 -19.03
C ILE A 109 -1.15 21.46 -20.15
N GLU A 110 -0.96 22.76 -19.94
CA GLU A 110 -1.26 23.79 -20.92
C GLU A 110 -0.43 23.63 -22.20
N ASN A 111 0.85 23.30 -22.05
CA ASN A 111 1.76 23.11 -23.19
C ASN A 111 1.53 21.79 -23.94
N LYS A 112 1.25 20.70 -23.23
CA LYS A 112 1.16 19.35 -23.81
C LYS A 112 -0.24 19.00 -24.30
N LEU A 113 -1.27 19.44 -23.58
CA LEU A 113 -2.66 19.13 -23.91
C LEU A 113 -3.41 20.30 -24.58
N GLY A 114 -2.84 21.52 -24.56
CA GLY A 114 -3.46 22.70 -25.15
C GLY A 114 -4.74 23.16 -24.45
N ILE A 115 -4.91 22.83 -23.17
CA ILE A 115 -6.11 23.14 -22.38
C ILE A 115 -5.76 24.03 -21.19
N SER A 116 -6.78 24.76 -20.65
CA SER A 116 -6.61 25.49 -19.39
C SER A 116 -6.41 24.56 -18.21
N SER A 117 -5.50 24.89 -17.30
CA SER A 117 -5.28 24.19 -16.03
C SER A 117 -6.31 24.53 -14.95
N GLU A 118 -7.21 25.51 -15.17
CA GLU A 118 -8.20 25.98 -14.19
C GLU A 118 -9.13 24.87 -13.69
N PRO A 119 -9.74 24.00 -14.55
CA PRO A 119 -10.58 22.90 -14.08
C PRO A 119 -9.84 21.98 -13.11
N LEU A 120 -8.56 21.69 -13.39
CA LEU A 120 -7.72 20.89 -12.52
C LEU A 120 -7.45 21.59 -11.18
N ASP A 121 -7.18 22.90 -11.19
CA ASP A 121 -6.98 23.66 -9.94
C ASP A 121 -8.20 23.60 -9.04
N ILE A 122 -9.40 23.74 -9.60
CA ILE A 122 -10.67 23.61 -8.88
C ILE A 122 -10.83 22.19 -8.30
N TYR A 123 -10.53 21.18 -9.12
CA TYR A 123 -10.56 19.77 -8.70
C TYR A 123 -9.63 19.49 -7.52
N LEU A 124 -8.37 19.94 -7.58
CA LEU A 124 -7.37 19.76 -6.52
C LEU A 124 -7.78 20.48 -5.22
N LYS A 125 -8.26 21.72 -5.31
CA LYS A 125 -8.79 22.47 -4.15
C LYS A 125 -9.97 21.75 -3.50
N ARG A 126 -10.83 21.12 -4.29
CA ARG A 126 -11.96 20.34 -3.79
C ARG A 126 -11.51 19.08 -3.08
N ALA A 127 -10.54 18.37 -3.64
CA ALA A 127 -9.95 17.18 -3.00
C ALA A 127 -9.25 17.53 -1.67
N LYS A 128 -8.54 18.65 -1.60
CA LYS A 128 -7.95 19.18 -0.36
C LYS A 128 -9.02 19.40 0.71
N LYS A 129 -10.13 20.08 0.38
CA LYS A 129 -11.24 20.28 1.33
C LYS A 129 -11.86 18.96 1.81
N LYS A 130 -11.99 17.96 0.92
CA LYS A 130 -12.44 16.61 1.32
C LYS A 130 -11.48 15.97 2.29
N TYR A 131 -10.17 16.02 2.00
CA TYR A 131 -9.13 15.48 2.87
C TYR A 131 -9.16 16.12 4.26
N GLU A 132 -9.17 17.44 4.35
CA GLU A 132 -9.21 18.19 5.62
C GLU A 132 -10.44 17.84 6.48
N LEU A 133 -11.58 17.51 5.84
CA LEU A 133 -12.80 17.10 6.53
C LEU A 133 -12.77 15.64 6.99
N THR A 134 -12.12 14.77 6.22
CA THR A 134 -12.26 13.31 6.39
C THR A 134 -11.07 12.66 7.07
N ALA A 135 -9.85 13.15 6.84
CA ALA A 135 -8.64 12.55 7.39
C ALA A 135 -8.66 12.43 8.93
N PRO A 136 -9.04 13.46 9.71
CA PRO A 136 -9.08 13.38 11.17
C PRO A 136 -10.08 12.34 11.72
N ILE A 137 -11.03 11.90 10.90
CA ILE A 137 -12.06 10.94 11.28
C ILE A 137 -11.70 9.55 10.77
N PHE A 138 -11.41 9.44 9.44
CA PHE A 138 -11.26 8.16 8.77
C PHE A 138 -9.84 7.59 8.83
N LEU A 139 -8.82 8.45 8.94
CA LEU A 139 -7.42 8.01 8.93
C LEU A 139 -6.79 7.97 10.31
N GLU A 140 -7.27 8.78 11.27
CA GLU A 140 -6.62 8.96 12.56
C GLU A 140 -7.36 8.27 13.72
N ARG A 141 -8.59 7.78 13.51
CA ARG A 141 -9.44 7.21 14.57
C ARG A 141 -10.10 5.91 14.14
N SER A 142 -10.49 5.11 15.14
CA SER A 142 -11.30 3.93 14.92
C SER A 142 -12.75 4.31 14.62
N LEU A 143 -13.25 3.98 13.43
CA LEU A 143 -14.67 4.17 13.08
C LEU A 143 -15.62 3.18 13.76
N HIS A 144 -15.07 2.21 14.49
CA HIS A 144 -15.84 1.14 15.16
C HIS A 144 -16.13 1.44 16.61
N LYS A 145 -15.79 2.67 17.10
CA LYS A 145 -16.15 3.16 18.43
C LYS A 145 -17.22 4.22 18.35
N PHE A 146 -18.30 4.03 19.12
CA PHE A 146 -19.43 4.97 19.19
C PHE A 146 -19.01 6.41 19.47
N GLY A 147 -18.02 6.62 20.35
CA GLY A 147 -17.51 7.95 20.71
C GLY A 147 -16.96 8.76 19.53
N THR A 148 -16.52 8.10 18.44
CA THR A 148 -16.03 8.78 17.23
C THR A 148 -17.14 9.56 16.52
N PHE A 149 -18.39 9.12 16.64
CA PHE A 149 -19.55 9.74 15.95
C PHE A 149 -20.14 10.94 16.69
N PHE A 150 -19.82 11.11 17.96
CA PHE A 150 -20.31 12.24 18.79
C PHE A 150 -19.30 13.40 18.90
N ASP A 151 -18.20 13.36 18.15
CA ASP A 151 -17.23 14.45 18.11
C ASP A 151 -17.66 15.56 17.14
N THR A 152 -17.35 16.80 17.50
CA THR A 152 -17.61 18.02 16.71
C THR A 152 -17.05 17.95 15.29
N LYS A 153 -15.87 17.27 15.10
CA LYS A 153 -15.26 17.06 13.78
C LYS A 153 -16.14 16.16 12.90
N THR A 154 -16.68 15.09 13.46
CA THR A 154 -17.58 14.17 12.74
C THR A 154 -18.90 14.85 12.39
N LEU A 155 -19.49 15.62 13.30
CA LEU A 155 -20.70 16.40 13.02
C LEU A 155 -20.48 17.41 11.89
N LYS A 156 -19.32 18.08 11.85
CA LYS A 156 -18.92 18.98 10.77
C LYS A 156 -18.76 18.26 9.42
N ALA A 157 -18.22 17.04 9.41
CA ALA A 157 -18.13 16.24 8.18
C ALA A 157 -19.49 15.77 7.69
N VAL A 158 -20.36 15.35 8.62
CA VAL A 158 -21.74 14.95 8.32
C VAL A 158 -22.54 16.12 7.74
N SER A 159 -22.39 17.35 8.25
CA SER A 159 -23.06 18.53 7.69
C SER A 159 -22.63 18.84 6.24
N LYS A 160 -21.51 18.30 5.78
CA LYS A 160 -20.95 18.49 4.42
C LYS A 160 -20.99 17.23 3.56
N LEU A 161 -21.90 16.29 3.83
CA LEU A 161 -22.01 15.00 3.11
C LEU A 161 -22.05 15.13 1.58
N LYS A 162 -22.67 16.20 1.03
CA LYS A 162 -22.70 16.44 -0.42
C LYS A 162 -21.30 16.60 -1.02
N LEU A 163 -20.36 17.20 -0.27
CA LEU A 163 -18.96 17.35 -0.72
C LEU A 163 -18.25 15.99 -0.80
N LEU A 164 -18.67 14.98 -0.05
CA LEU A 164 -18.05 13.67 -0.02
C LEU A 164 -18.39 12.81 -1.25
N GLU A 165 -19.33 13.21 -2.09
CA GLU A 165 -19.67 12.57 -3.38
C GLU A 165 -19.86 11.05 -3.29
N LEU A 166 -20.53 10.59 -2.23
CA LEU A 166 -20.74 9.17 -1.95
C LEU A 166 -21.67 8.46 -2.93
N ASN A 167 -22.44 9.22 -3.72
CA ASN A 167 -23.45 8.67 -4.63
C ASN A 167 -22.94 8.49 -6.07
N GLN A 168 -21.72 8.92 -6.36
CA GLN A 168 -21.07 8.77 -7.66
C GLN A 168 -19.79 7.94 -7.51
N ASN A 169 -19.36 7.29 -8.60
CA ASN A 169 -18.04 6.65 -8.62
C ASN A 169 -16.94 7.68 -8.98
N LEU A 170 -15.69 7.29 -8.75
CA LEU A 170 -14.53 8.16 -8.97
C LEU A 170 -14.42 8.61 -10.43
N HIS A 171 -14.60 7.69 -11.40
CA HIS A 171 -14.55 8.01 -12.83
C HIS A 171 -15.60 9.09 -13.21
N SER A 172 -16.84 8.96 -12.72
CA SER A 172 -17.90 9.95 -13.00
C SER A 172 -17.52 11.34 -12.47
N ILE A 173 -16.93 11.42 -11.28
CA ILE A 173 -16.46 12.67 -10.70
C ILE A 173 -15.33 13.26 -11.57
N ASN A 174 -14.35 12.46 -11.93
CA ASN A 174 -13.21 12.90 -12.74
C ASN A 174 -13.68 13.40 -14.11
N LYS A 175 -14.56 12.62 -14.78
CA LYS A 175 -15.14 12.97 -16.08
C LYS A 175 -15.89 14.31 -16.03
N ASN A 176 -16.71 14.51 -14.99
CA ASN A 176 -17.54 15.72 -14.85
C ASN A 176 -16.72 16.99 -14.51
N GLN A 177 -15.52 16.84 -13.94
CA GLN A 177 -14.74 17.98 -13.45
C GLN A 177 -13.53 18.29 -14.32
N LEU A 178 -12.92 17.32 -15.02
CA LEU A 178 -11.68 17.50 -15.76
C LEU A 178 -11.88 17.66 -17.26
N ASN A 179 -12.91 17.04 -17.84
CA ASN A 179 -13.30 17.12 -19.26
C ASN A 179 -12.24 16.73 -20.30
N GLU A 180 -11.03 16.31 -19.88
CA GLU A 180 -9.92 15.94 -20.74
C GLU A 180 -9.54 14.47 -20.50
N PRO A 181 -9.51 13.60 -21.55
CA PRO A 181 -9.38 12.16 -21.39
C PRO A 181 -8.11 11.71 -20.66
N HIS A 182 -6.95 12.29 -20.94
CA HIS A 182 -5.68 11.93 -20.30
C HIS A 182 -5.68 12.29 -18.82
N LEU A 183 -6.19 13.48 -18.45
CA LEU A 183 -6.35 13.85 -17.05
C LEU A 183 -7.34 12.95 -16.33
N ILE A 184 -8.48 12.61 -16.95
CA ILE A 184 -9.46 11.69 -16.37
C ILE A 184 -8.76 10.35 -16.06
N GLN A 185 -7.97 9.82 -16.97
CA GLN A 185 -7.28 8.54 -16.78
C GLN A 185 -6.21 8.62 -15.70
N ILE A 186 -5.42 9.71 -15.63
CA ILE A 186 -4.47 9.97 -14.53
C ILE A 186 -5.19 9.92 -13.18
N TYR A 187 -6.34 10.62 -13.05
CA TYR A 187 -7.05 10.69 -11.77
C TYR A 187 -7.88 9.44 -11.48
N ASP A 188 -8.30 8.70 -12.46
CA ASP A 188 -8.89 7.36 -12.31
C ASP A 188 -7.87 6.35 -11.75
N ARG A 189 -6.60 6.46 -12.13
CA ARG A 189 -5.52 5.59 -11.64
C ARG A 189 -5.40 5.58 -10.12
N PHE A 190 -5.78 6.65 -9.44
CA PHE A 190 -5.69 6.70 -7.97
C PHE A 190 -6.57 5.66 -7.26
N ALA A 191 -7.57 5.07 -7.93
CA ALA A 191 -8.30 3.91 -7.42
C ALA A 191 -7.39 2.67 -7.23
N THR A 192 -6.35 2.52 -8.05
CA THR A 192 -5.41 1.40 -7.95
C THR A 192 -4.54 1.44 -6.68
N TYR A 193 -4.41 2.60 -6.01
CA TYR A 193 -3.72 2.72 -4.73
C TYR A 193 -4.38 1.92 -3.59
N ASN A 194 -5.66 1.55 -3.79
CA ASN A 194 -6.40 0.63 -2.94
C ASN A 194 -6.76 -0.66 -3.69
N GLY A 195 -6.11 -0.92 -4.83
CA GLY A 195 -6.37 -2.09 -5.66
C GLY A 195 -7.83 -2.19 -6.10
N SER A 196 -8.43 -1.09 -6.56
CA SER A 196 -9.87 -0.96 -6.84
C SER A 196 -10.12 -0.38 -8.23
N SER A 197 -11.34 -0.51 -8.71
CA SER A 197 -11.78 0.03 -10.01
C SER A 197 -12.30 1.46 -9.86
N PRO A 198 -11.85 2.45 -10.65
CA PRO A 198 -12.38 3.80 -10.61
C PRO A 198 -13.87 3.86 -11.01
N PHE A 199 -14.34 2.88 -11.77
CA PHE A 199 -15.73 2.75 -12.21
C PHE A 199 -16.68 2.19 -11.13
N LYS A 200 -16.12 1.65 -10.02
CA LYS A 200 -16.88 1.12 -8.87
C LYS A 200 -16.60 1.92 -7.59
N THR A 201 -15.38 2.38 -7.39
CA THR A 201 -14.91 3.09 -6.20
C THR A 201 -15.70 4.38 -5.98
N PRO A 202 -16.20 4.67 -4.76
CA PRO A 202 -16.92 5.91 -4.45
C PRO A 202 -16.09 7.16 -4.70
N GLY A 203 -16.73 8.25 -5.14
CA GLY A 203 -16.09 9.52 -5.52
C GLY A 203 -15.30 10.20 -4.40
N ILE A 204 -15.58 9.89 -3.13
CA ILE A 204 -14.79 10.34 -1.99
C ILE A 204 -13.32 9.94 -2.13
N MET A 205 -13.03 8.82 -2.80
CA MET A 205 -11.64 8.33 -2.98
C MET A 205 -10.79 9.26 -3.85
N SER A 206 -11.38 10.31 -4.45
CA SER A 206 -10.62 11.42 -5.03
C SER A 206 -9.70 12.14 -4.01
N VAL A 207 -9.85 11.88 -2.70
CA VAL A 207 -8.91 12.36 -1.66
C VAL A 207 -7.53 11.69 -1.77
N VAL A 208 -7.44 10.50 -2.35
CA VAL A 208 -6.17 9.74 -2.40
C VAL A 208 -5.11 10.49 -3.19
N GLN A 209 -5.47 11.14 -4.30
CA GLN A 209 -4.55 11.94 -5.09
C GLN A 209 -3.95 13.12 -4.30
N HIS A 210 -4.68 13.64 -3.30
CA HIS A 210 -4.16 14.71 -2.44
C HIS A 210 -2.89 14.30 -1.69
N LEU A 211 -2.77 13.01 -1.31
CA LEU A 211 -1.58 12.50 -0.62
C LEU A 211 -0.32 12.60 -1.48
N GLU A 212 -0.44 12.45 -2.80
CA GLU A 212 0.67 12.55 -3.73
C GLU A 212 0.89 13.99 -4.18
N GLN A 213 -0.17 14.68 -4.57
CA GLN A 213 -0.09 16.00 -5.20
C GLN A 213 0.25 17.13 -4.21
N GLU A 214 -0.27 17.09 -2.99
CA GLU A 214 -0.01 18.13 -1.98
C GLU A 214 1.20 17.79 -1.11
N PHE A 215 1.31 16.53 -0.62
CA PHE A 215 2.42 16.14 0.24
C PHE A 215 3.67 15.77 -0.56
N GLY A 216 3.50 15.28 -1.78
CA GLY A 216 4.55 14.89 -2.69
C GLY A 216 4.92 13.41 -2.62
N THR A 217 5.72 13.01 -3.59
CA THR A 217 6.34 11.68 -3.69
C THR A 217 7.77 11.75 -3.18
N PHE A 218 8.18 10.73 -2.45
CA PHE A 218 9.51 10.63 -1.86
C PHE A 218 10.17 9.30 -2.22
N ILE A 219 11.47 9.25 -2.09
CA ILE A 219 12.27 8.02 -2.17
C ILE A 219 13.26 7.98 -1.00
N PRO A 220 13.32 6.88 -0.22
CA PRO A 220 14.38 6.69 0.75
C PRO A 220 15.74 6.61 0.05
N VAL A 221 16.79 7.17 0.66
CA VAL A 221 18.13 7.27 0.06
C VAL A 221 18.71 5.89 -0.29
N GLU A 222 18.33 4.87 0.46
CA GLU A 222 18.81 3.48 0.30
C GLU A 222 17.76 2.53 -0.31
N GLY A 223 16.69 3.07 -0.94
CA GLY A 223 15.56 2.30 -1.48
C GLY A 223 14.45 2.05 -0.47
N MET A 224 13.32 1.51 -0.96
CA MET A 224 12.08 1.40 -0.18
C MET A 224 12.21 0.47 1.04
N ASN A 225 12.99 -0.61 0.93
CA ASN A 225 13.21 -1.53 2.05
C ASN A 225 13.87 -0.85 3.26
N GLN A 226 14.60 0.25 3.07
CA GLN A 226 15.22 1.00 4.16
C GLN A 226 14.21 1.48 5.21
N ILE A 227 12.95 1.71 4.83
CA ILE A 227 11.88 2.07 5.77
C ILE A 227 11.74 0.99 6.86
N THR A 228 11.67 -0.27 6.45
CA THR A 228 11.50 -1.38 7.41
C THR A 228 12.79 -1.74 8.12
N LEU A 229 13.93 -1.70 7.44
CA LEU A 229 15.23 -2.00 8.06
C LEU A 229 15.58 -1.00 9.14
N SER A 230 15.39 0.30 8.90
CA SER A 230 15.67 1.33 9.91
C SER A 230 14.76 1.21 11.13
N LEU A 231 13.47 0.93 10.93
CA LEU A 231 12.53 0.71 12.04
C LEU A 231 12.85 -0.58 12.81
N PHE A 232 13.25 -1.64 12.13
CA PHE A 232 13.62 -2.91 12.75
C PHE A 232 14.88 -2.77 13.63
N GLU A 233 15.95 -2.19 13.07
CA GLU A 233 17.19 -1.99 13.84
C GLU A 233 16.98 -1.01 15.00
N PHE A 234 16.18 0.04 14.79
CA PHE A 234 15.82 0.95 15.85
C PHE A 234 15.01 0.26 16.96
N ALA A 235 14.03 -0.58 16.61
CA ALA A 235 13.25 -1.33 17.57
C ALA A 235 14.11 -2.30 18.39
N LYS A 236 15.07 -3.00 17.74
CA LYS A 236 16.06 -3.83 18.45
C LYS A 236 16.89 -3.02 19.42
N LYS A 237 17.44 -1.90 18.97
CA LYS A 237 18.24 -0.98 19.80
C LYS A 237 17.47 -0.50 21.02
N LYS A 238 16.15 -0.27 20.89
CA LYS A 238 15.28 0.19 21.99
C LYS A 238 14.79 -0.95 22.90
N GLY A 239 15.02 -2.23 22.56
CA GLY A 239 14.73 -3.38 23.41
C GLY A 239 13.53 -4.23 23.01
N VAL A 240 13.05 -4.11 21.77
CA VAL A 240 12.09 -5.07 21.21
C VAL A 240 12.80 -6.40 20.93
N THR A 241 12.24 -7.50 21.39
CA THR A 241 12.75 -8.85 21.09
C THR A 241 12.16 -9.33 19.75
N PHE A 242 13.00 -9.80 18.85
CA PHE A 242 12.57 -10.40 17.58
C PHE A 242 12.87 -11.91 17.55
N LYS A 243 11.89 -12.69 17.12
CA LYS A 243 11.99 -14.13 16.85
C LYS A 243 11.78 -14.33 15.34
N MET A 244 12.90 -14.25 14.60
CA MET A 244 12.93 -14.46 13.16
C MET A 244 12.88 -15.93 12.82
N SER A 245 12.43 -16.29 11.60
CA SER A 245 12.23 -17.69 11.16
C SER A 245 11.34 -18.51 12.11
N GLN A 246 10.45 -17.82 12.85
CA GLN A 246 9.49 -18.43 13.77
C GLN A 246 8.06 -18.14 13.37
N ARG A 247 7.46 -19.09 12.68
CA ARG A 247 6.07 -19.02 12.24
C ARG A 247 5.11 -19.21 13.41
N VAL A 248 4.23 -18.25 13.64
CA VAL A 248 3.09 -18.43 14.53
C VAL A 248 2.05 -19.32 13.84
N LYS A 249 1.65 -20.40 14.51
CA LYS A 249 0.63 -21.36 14.05
C LYS A 249 -0.73 -21.13 14.69
N GLU A 250 -0.74 -20.55 15.91
CA GLU A 250 -1.97 -20.37 16.66
C GLU A 250 -1.87 -19.18 17.62
N ILE A 251 -2.95 -18.43 17.72
CA ILE A 251 -3.23 -17.49 18.80
C ILE A 251 -4.04 -18.23 19.83
N ILE A 252 -3.45 -18.50 21.01
CA ILE A 252 -4.08 -19.27 22.08
C ILE A 252 -5.17 -18.42 22.73
N VAL A 253 -6.40 -18.94 22.72
CA VAL A 253 -7.58 -18.27 23.29
C VAL A 253 -8.19 -19.15 24.37
N GLU A 254 -8.28 -18.62 25.60
CA GLU A 254 -8.92 -19.27 26.71
C GLU A 254 -10.00 -18.37 27.32
N LYS A 255 -11.17 -18.90 27.60
CA LYS A 255 -12.31 -18.20 28.21
C LYS A 255 -12.59 -16.84 27.55
N GLY A 256 -12.49 -16.77 26.18
CA GLY A 256 -12.74 -15.56 25.41
C GLY A 256 -11.64 -14.48 25.50
N LYS A 257 -10.42 -14.87 25.90
CA LYS A 257 -9.27 -13.97 26.03
C LYS A 257 -8.06 -14.55 25.30
N ALA A 258 -7.37 -13.75 24.48
CA ALA A 258 -6.10 -14.14 23.91
C ALA A 258 -5.02 -14.07 24.99
N ILE A 259 -4.27 -15.17 25.19
CA ILE A 259 -3.32 -15.35 26.29
C ILE A 259 -1.93 -15.76 25.84
N GLY A 260 -1.73 -16.11 24.57
CA GLY A 260 -0.44 -16.57 24.08
C GLY A 260 -0.37 -16.82 22.59
N LEU A 261 0.83 -17.17 22.15
CA LEU A 261 1.14 -17.56 20.78
C LEU A 261 1.81 -18.95 20.80
N LYS A 262 1.46 -19.78 19.81
CA LYS A 262 2.11 -21.08 19.58
C LYS A 262 2.83 -21.03 18.24
N THR A 263 4.11 -21.40 18.26
CA THR A 263 4.94 -21.61 17.07
C THR A 263 5.07 -23.12 16.77
N ASP A 264 5.92 -23.49 15.84
CA ASP A 264 6.22 -24.90 15.56
C ASP A 264 6.91 -25.59 16.75
N SER A 265 7.75 -24.85 17.52
CA SER A 265 8.56 -25.40 18.62
C SER A 265 7.96 -25.14 20.00
N ASP A 266 7.37 -23.97 20.24
CA ASP A 266 7.11 -23.47 21.59
C ASP A 266 5.76 -22.79 21.75
N LYS A 267 5.33 -22.66 23.02
CA LYS A 267 4.22 -21.81 23.45
C LYS A 267 4.74 -20.64 24.26
N TYR A 268 4.23 -19.45 23.98
CA TYR A 268 4.59 -18.21 24.66
C TYR A 268 3.35 -17.53 25.23
N SER A 269 3.41 -17.15 26.51
CA SER A 269 2.31 -16.44 27.18
C SER A 269 2.48 -14.92 27.07
N PHE A 270 1.39 -14.23 26.75
CA PHE A 270 1.32 -12.77 26.62
C PHE A 270 0.05 -12.22 27.25
N ASP A 271 0.12 -10.99 27.72
CA ASP A 271 -1.02 -10.24 28.27
C ASP A 271 -1.87 -9.63 27.16
N LEU A 272 -1.24 -9.23 26.05
CA LEU A 272 -1.87 -8.69 24.86
C LEU A 272 -1.26 -9.30 23.59
N ILE A 273 -2.06 -9.45 22.55
CA ILE A 273 -1.60 -9.94 21.25
C ILE A 273 -2.03 -8.98 20.16
N PHE A 274 -1.08 -8.63 19.30
CA PHE A 274 -1.27 -7.85 18.07
C PHE A 274 -0.99 -8.71 16.87
N SER A 275 -1.94 -8.85 15.95
CA SER A 275 -1.73 -9.51 14.66
C SER A 275 -1.55 -8.49 13.56
N ASN A 276 -0.38 -8.53 12.90
CA ASN A 276 -0.10 -7.81 11.65
C ASN A 276 -0.15 -8.76 10.44
N SER A 277 -0.60 -9.98 10.63
CA SER A 277 -0.93 -10.88 9.53
C SER A 277 -2.21 -10.43 8.84
N ASP A 278 -2.41 -10.85 7.58
CA ASP A 278 -3.68 -10.63 6.89
C ASP A 278 -4.86 -11.08 7.77
N ILE A 279 -5.93 -10.27 7.79
CA ILE A 279 -7.06 -10.51 8.70
C ILE A 279 -7.78 -11.83 8.42
N PHE A 280 -7.92 -12.21 7.13
CA PHE A 280 -8.49 -13.49 6.75
C PHE A 280 -7.59 -14.63 7.25
N THR A 281 -6.28 -14.54 7.01
CA THR A 281 -5.29 -15.50 7.50
C THR A 281 -5.28 -15.57 9.02
N THR A 282 -5.45 -14.45 9.72
CA THR A 282 -5.55 -14.44 11.19
C THR A 282 -6.76 -15.26 11.67
N TYR A 283 -7.93 -15.06 11.08
CA TYR A 283 -9.13 -15.82 11.49
C TYR A 283 -9.10 -17.28 11.07
N GLU A 284 -8.72 -17.57 9.83
CA GLU A 284 -8.84 -18.95 9.28
C GLU A 284 -7.64 -19.84 9.62
N LYS A 285 -6.45 -19.25 9.92
CA LYS A 285 -5.23 -20.03 10.15
C LYS A 285 -4.65 -19.90 11.55
N LEU A 286 -4.90 -18.77 12.25
CA LEU A 286 -4.29 -18.54 13.56
C LEU A 286 -5.28 -18.60 14.72
N LEU A 287 -6.58 -18.40 14.48
CA LEU A 287 -7.63 -18.48 15.48
C LEU A 287 -8.39 -19.81 15.33
N ASN A 288 -7.78 -20.90 15.81
CA ASN A 288 -8.39 -22.22 15.81
C ASN A 288 -9.75 -22.17 16.54
N ASN A 289 -10.77 -22.82 15.98
CA ASN A 289 -12.13 -22.87 16.50
C ASN A 289 -12.92 -21.54 16.57
N GLN A 290 -12.43 -20.48 15.93
CA GLN A 290 -13.15 -19.20 15.80
C GLN A 290 -13.60 -18.99 14.34
N LYS A 291 -14.91 -18.84 14.14
CA LYS A 291 -15.44 -18.53 12.79
C LYS A 291 -15.11 -17.09 12.40
N ALA A 292 -14.50 -16.91 11.23
CA ALA A 292 -14.33 -15.56 10.67
C ALA A 292 -15.69 -14.87 10.50
N PRO A 293 -15.77 -13.55 10.77
CA PRO A 293 -16.97 -12.77 10.48
C PRO A 293 -17.41 -12.90 9.02
N LYS A 294 -18.70 -12.89 8.76
CA LYS A 294 -19.25 -12.95 7.38
C LYS A 294 -18.69 -11.83 6.48
N SER A 295 -18.45 -10.66 7.05
CA SER A 295 -17.84 -9.53 6.33
C SER A 295 -16.43 -9.79 5.81
N ILE A 296 -15.67 -10.68 6.47
CA ILE A 296 -14.34 -11.11 6.01
C ILE A 296 -14.46 -12.22 4.95
N LYS A 297 -15.37 -13.17 5.16
CA LYS A 297 -15.54 -14.30 4.23
C LYS A 297 -16.08 -13.84 2.87
N ASN A 298 -16.99 -12.89 2.86
CA ASN A 298 -17.71 -12.42 1.68
C ASN A 298 -17.15 -11.11 1.10
N GLN A 299 -15.97 -10.65 1.52
CA GLN A 299 -15.36 -9.44 0.99
C GLN A 299 -14.91 -9.62 -0.46
N GLU A 300 -15.07 -8.59 -1.28
CA GLU A 300 -14.39 -8.50 -2.56
C GLU A 300 -12.92 -8.10 -2.31
N TYR A 301 -11.98 -8.90 -2.83
CA TYR A 301 -10.56 -8.62 -2.67
C TYR A 301 -10.09 -7.54 -3.65
N SER A 302 -9.05 -6.81 -3.24
CA SER A 302 -8.34 -5.87 -4.10
C SER A 302 -7.67 -6.60 -5.26
N SER A 303 -7.27 -5.86 -6.30
CA SER A 303 -6.38 -6.40 -7.32
C SER A 303 -5.13 -7.02 -6.70
N SER A 304 -4.57 -7.98 -7.42
CA SER A 304 -3.21 -8.48 -7.29
C SER A 304 -2.35 -7.90 -8.42
N ALA A 305 -1.19 -8.51 -8.69
CA ALA A 305 -0.32 -8.12 -9.79
C ALA A 305 0.50 -9.30 -10.32
N VAL A 306 0.87 -9.23 -11.59
CA VAL A 306 2.06 -9.88 -12.12
C VAL A 306 3.15 -8.81 -12.19
N ILE A 307 4.32 -9.14 -11.65
CA ILE A 307 5.45 -8.23 -11.57
C ILE A 307 6.67 -8.90 -12.21
N PHE A 308 7.23 -8.25 -13.21
CA PHE A 308 8.52 -8.63 -13.76
C PHE A 308 9.58 -7.73 -13.15
N TYR A 309 10.70 -8.30 -12.77
CA TYR A 309 11.90 -7.64 -12.29
C TYR A 309 12.97 -7.81 -13.35
N TRP A 310 13.22 -6.75 -14.12
CA TRP A 310 14.16 -6.79 -15.24
C TRP A 310 15.41 -5.99 -14.94
N GLY A 311 16.58 -6.64 -15.07
CA GLY A 311 17.86 -5.95 -15.19
C GLY A 311 18.05 -5.51 -16.63
N ILE A 312 18.11 -4.21 -16.89
CA ILE A 312 18.17 -3.60 -18.23
C ILE A 312 19.59 -3.08 -18.51
N LYS A 313 20.21 -3.57 -19.59
CA LYS A 313 21.54 -3.16 -20.09
C LYS A 313 21.50 -1.81 -20.82
N ASN A 314 20.77 -0.82 -20.32
CA ASN A 314 20.71 0.50 -20.89
C ASN A 314 20.18 1.50 -19.89
N LYS A 315 20.36 2.81 -20.17
CA LYS A 315 19.71 3.91 -19.46
C LYS A 315 18.72 4.60 -20.38
N PHE A 316 17.59 5.03 -19.79
CA PHE A 316 16.52 5.69 -20.48
C PHE A 316 16.29 7.08 -19.88
N ASP A 317 16.87 8.12 -20.47
CA ASP A 317 16.81 9.49 -19.94
C ASP A 317 15.40 10.09 -19.94
N ASN A 318 14.51 9.57 -20.79
CA ASN A 318 13.11 9.96 -20.85
C ASN A 318 12.23 9.30 -19.75
N LEU A 319 12.77 8.34 -18.97
CA LEU A 319 12.10 7.72 -17.83
C LEU A 319 12.62 8.27 -16.51
N ASP A 320 11.80 8.19 -15.46
CA ASP A 320 12.15 8.56 -14.08
C ASP A 320 11.81 7.40 -13.11
N LEU A 321 11.80 7.66 -11.83
CA LEU A 321 11.48 6.68 -10.77
C LEU A 321 10.13 5.99 -11.02
N HIS A 322 9.09 6.73 -11.39
CA HIS A 322 7.75 6.21 -11.64
C HIS A 322 7.29 6.54 -13.05
N ASN A 323 6.90 5.52 -13.81
CA ASN A 323 6.45 5.64 -15.19
C ASN A 323 5.20 4.79 -15.40
N ILE A 324 4.17 5.34 -16.02
CA ILE A 324 2.91 4.66 -16.33
C ILE A 324 2.68 4.70 -17.83
N PHE A 325 2.49 3.53 -18.41
CA PHE A 325 2.12 3.34 -19.80
C PHE A 325 0.67 2.86 -19.83
N PHE A 326 -0.24 3.76 -20.18
CA PHE A 326 -1.66 3.50 -20.06
C PHE A 326 -2.20 2.54 -21.15
N SER A 327 -3.28 1.82 -20.79
CA SER A 327 -4.14 1.13 -21.76
C SER A 327 -5.00 2.14 -22.50
N GLU A 328 -5.39 1.82 -23.75
CA GLU A 328 -6.33 2.62 -24.54
C GLU A 328 -7.76 2.52 -23.96
N ASN A 329 -8.17 1.31 -23.59
CA ASN A 329 -9.50 1.08 -23.01
C ASN A 329 -9.43 0.75 -21.52
N TYR A 330 -9.28 1.81 -20.70
CA TYR A 330 -9.13 1.70 -19.25
C TYR A 330 -10.33 1.05 -18.56
N LYS A 331 -11.55 1.24 -19.07
CA LYS A 331 -12.75 0.59 -18.54
C LYS A 331 -12.73 -0.91 -18.74
N SER A 332 -12.31 -1.36 -19.91
CA SER A 332 -12.19 -2.79 -20.23
C SER A 332 -11.16 -3.47 -19.33
N GLU A 333 -10.02 -2.83 -19.05
CA GLU A 333 -8.99 -3.34 -18.14
C GLU A 333 -9.60 -3.73 -16.79
N PHE A 334 -10.35 -2.83 -16.15
CA PHE A 334 -10.98 -3.10 -14.86
C PHE A 334 -12.15 -4.09 -14.91
N ASP A 335 -12.87 -4.17 -16.05
CA ASP A 335 -13.89 -5.19 -16.25
C ASP A 335 -13.27 -6.59 -16.27
N PHE A 336 -12.14 -6.76 -16.95
CA PHE A 336 -11.41 -8.02 -16.95
C PHE A 336 -10.95 -8.41 -15.53
N ILE A 337 -10.36 -7.47 -14.77
CA ILE A 337 -9.84 -7.74 -13.42
C ILE A 337 -10.97 -8.14 -12.45
N PHE A 338 -12.03 -7.33 -12.36
CA PHE A 338 -13.02 -7.48 -11.30
C PHE A 338 -14.24 -8.33 -11.65
N ASN A 339 -14.63 -8.41 -12.94
CA ASN A 339 -15.80 -9.16 -13.36
C ASN A 339 -15.40 -10.48 -14.04
N LYS A 340 -14.49 -10.44 -15.02
CA LYS A 340 -14.06 -11.63 -15.78
C LYS A 340 -12.98 -12.45 -15.08
N LYS A 341 -12.37 -11.92 -14.00
CA LYS A 341 -11.30 -12.58 -13.24
C LYS A 341 -10.12 -13.02 -14.12
N ASN A 342 -9.75 -12.16 -15.06
CA ASN A 342 -8.67 -12.37 -16.01
C ASN A 342 -7.96 -11.03 -16.29
N VAL A 343 -7.00 -11.01 -17.19
CA VAL A 343 -6.30 -9.81 -17.65
C VAL A 343 -6.59 -9.57 -19.12
N SER A 344 -6.93 -8.32 -19.48
CA SER A 344 -7.10 -7.87 -20.85
C SER A 344 -5.78 -7.98 -21.64
N ASP A 345 -5.84 -7.97 -22.95
CA ASP A 345 -4.64 -7.86 -23.80
C ASP A 345 -4.16 -6.41 -23.92
N ASP A 346 -5.06 -5.45 -23.72
CA ASP A 346 -4.72 -4.04 -23.52
C ASP A 346 -4.81 -3.72 -22.03
N PHE A 347 -3.67 -3.42 -21.42
CA PHE A 347 -3.51 -3.16 -20.00
C PHE A 347 -2.49 -2.06 -19.74
N THR A 348 -2.64 -1.41 -18.61
CA THR A 348 -1.68 -0.42 -18.09
C THR A 348 -0.44 -1.11 -17.53
N VAL A 349 0.73 -0.59 -17.88
CA VAL A 349 2.03 -1.04 -17.37
C VAL A 349 2.60 0.04 -16.46
N TYR A 350 2.93 -0.32 -15.23
CA TYR A 350 3.70 0.53 -14.32
C TYR A 350 5.16 0.08 -14.30
N VAL A 351 6.07 1.01 -14.53
CA VAL A 351 7.52 0.77 -14.45
C VAL A 351 8.12 1.67 -13.36
N ASN A 352 8.72 1.03 -12.34
CA ASN A 352 9.48 1.72 -11.30
C ASN A 352 10.97 1.42 -11.48
N ILE A 353 11.79 2.47 -11.47
CA ILE A 353 13.24 2.37 -11.74
C ILE A 353 13.98 3.02 -10.58
N THR A 354 14.30 2.23 -9.55
CA THR A 354 14.94 2.77 -8.34
C THR A 354 16.36 3.23 -8.58
N SER A 355 17.08 2.66 -9.54
CA SER A 355 18.45 3.07 -9.91
C SER A 355 18.56 4.52 -10.39
N LYS A 356 17.45 5.18 -10.77
CA LYS A 356 17.41 6.63 -11.06
C LYS A 356 17.78 7.49 -9.84
N ASP A 357 17.43 7.03 -8.64
CA ASP A 357 17.65 7.73 -7.37
C ASP A 357 18.62 7.01 -6.43
N VAL A 358 18.77 5.69 -6.61
CA VAL A 358 19.62 4.78 -5.83
C VAL A 358 20.59 4.07 -6.78
N PRO A 359 21.70 4.71 -7.19
CA PRO A 359 22.59 4.18 -8.25
C PRO A 359 23.12 2.77 -8.01
N LYS A 360 23.27 2.36 -6.76
CA LYS A 360 23.73 1.01 -6.38
C LYS A 360 22.73 -0.11 -6.69
N ASP A 361 21.51 0.20 -7.06
CA ASP A 361 20.48 -0.81 -7.38
C ASP A 361 20.68 -1.44 -8.76
N ALA A 362 21.55 -0.88 -9.61
CA ALA A 362 21.95 -1.46 -10.89
C ALA A 362 23.44 -1.17 -11.17
N PRO A 363 24.10 -1.96 -12.02
CA PRO A 363 25.45 -1.65 -12.52
C PRO A 363 25.49 -0.33 -13.28
N GLU A 364 26.67 0.25 -13.41
CA GLU A 364 26.87 1.45 -14.21
C GLU A 364 26.43 1.23 -15.66
N GLY A 365 25.70 2.19 -16.22
CA GLY A 365 25.13 2.11 -17.56
C GLY A 365 23.84 1.27 -17.65
N CYS A 366 23.36 0.69 -16.55
CA CYS A 366 22.19 -0.17 -16.50
C CYS A 366 21.07 0.40 -15.61
N GLU A 367 19.89 -0.21 -15.67
CA GLU A 367 18.72 0.12 -14.84
C GLU A 367 18.04 -1.15 -14.30
N ASN A 368 17.43 -1.05 -13.13
CA ASN A 368 16.58 -2.08 -12.55
C ASN A 368 15.10 -1.69 -12.74
N TRP A 369 14.35 -2.46 -13.50
CA TRP A 369 12.96 -2.19 -13.79
C TRP A 369 12.03 -3.13 -13.03
N PHE A 370 11.24 -2.58 -12.10
CA PHE A 370 10.08 -3.23 -11.51
C PHE A 370 8.88 -2.94 -12.42
N VAL A 371 8.43 -3.94 -13.18
CA VAL A 371 7.38 -3.81 -14.20
C VAL A 371 6.12 -4.51 -13.72
N MET A 372 5.09 -3.75 -13.36
CA MET A 372 3.88 -4.28 -12.73
C MET A 372 2.65 -4.12 -13.62
N ILE A 373 1.89 -5.18 -13.73
CA ILE A 373 0.56 -5.22 -14.37
C ILE A 373 -0.47 -5.63 -13.30
N ASN A 374 -1.54 -4.85 -13.17
CA ASN A 374 -2.64 -5.21 -12.29
C ASN A 374 -3.38 -6.45 -12.79
N THR A 375 -3.67 -7.37 -11.89
CA THR A 375 -4.37 -8.62 -12.18
C THR A 375 -5.49 -8.88 -11.17
N PRO A 376 -6.44 -9.79 -11.43
CA PRO A 376 -7.30 -10.30 -10.38
C PRO A 376 -6.47 -11.01 -9.29
N PRO A 377 -7.02 -11.22 -8.09
CA PRO A 377 -6.46 -12.14 -7.12
C PRO A 377 -6.49 -13.59 -7.64
N ASP A 378 -5.72 -14.46 -6.99
CA ASP A 378 -5.62 -15.88 -7.37
C ASP A 378 -6.91 -16.65 -7.00
N GLU A 379 -7.72 -16.90 -7.98
CA GLU A 379 -8.93 -17.72 -7.88
C GLU A 379 -8.80 -19.03 -8.70
N GLY A 380 -7.55 -19.48 -8.99
CA GLY A 380 -7.25 -20.72 -9.72
C GLY A 380 -6.99 -20.55 -11.22
N GLN A 381 -6.66 -19.34 -11.67
CA GLN A 381 -6.29 -19.05 -13.07
C GLN A 381 -4.99 -19.76 -13.46
N ASP A 382 -4.81 -20.03 -14.76
CA ASP A 382 -3.53 -20.51 -15.34
C ASP A 382 -2.50 -19.37 -15.37
N TRP A 383 -1.81 -19.18 -14.23
CA TRP A 383 -0.83 -18.11 -14.07
C TRP A 383 0.43 -18.28 -14.94
N GLU A 384 0.76 -19.48 -15.37
CA GLU A 384 1.88 -19.69 -16.29
C GLU A 384 1.56 -19.15 -17.68
N SER A 385 0.39 -19.47 -18.22
CA SER A 385 -0.08 -18.94 -19.49
C SER A 385 -0.26 -17.42 -19.43
N ILE A 386 -0.91 -16.92 -18.37
CA ILE A 386 -1.11 -15.48 -18.18
C ILE A 386 0.22 -14.73 -18.11
N LYS A 387 1.17 -15.20 -17.31
CA LYS A 387 2.51 -14.60 -17.18
C LYS A 387 3.21 -14.48 -18.53
N ASN A 388 3.25 -15.55 -19.30
CA ASN A 388 3.93 -15.57 -20.60
C ASN A 388 3.27 -14.61 -21.61
N ARG A 389 1.94 -14.57 -21.64
CA ARG A 389 1.18 -13.62 -22.46
C ARG A 389 1.45 -12.18 -22.04
N LEU A 390 1.41 -11.89 -20.73
CA LEU A 390 1.67 -10.54 -20.20
C LEU A 390 3.10 -10.07 -20.48
N ARG A 391 4.09 -10.95 -20.33
CA ARG A 391 5.48 -10.62 -20.67
C ARG A 391 5.60 -10.16 -22.13
N LYS A 392 5.10 -10.98 -23.06
CA LYS A 392 5.13 -10.67 -24.49
C LYS A 392 4.43 -9.34 -24.80
N LYS A 393 3.21 -9.17 -24.32
CA LYS A 393 2.41 -7.95 -24.55
C LYS A 393 3.02 -6.70 -23.91
N THR A 394 3.64 -6.83 -22.75
CA THR A 394 4.35 -5.74 -22.10
C THR A 394 5.54 -5.27 -22.93
N ILE A 395 6.35 -6.20 -23.44
CA ILE A 395 7.48 -5.88 -24.29
C ILE A 395 7.01 -5.23 -25.60
N GLU A 396 5.97 -5.77 -26.23
CA GLU A 396 5.38 -5.19 -27.45
C GLU A 396 4.94 -3.72 -27.20
N LYS A 397 4.20 -3.46 -26.12
CA LYS A 397 3.74 -2.11 -25.75
C LYS A 397 4.89 -1.14 -25.48
N LEU A 398 5.84 -1.55 -24.65
CA LEU A 398 7.00 -0.72 -24.30
C LEU A 398 7.90 -0.46 -25.52
N ASN A 399 8.11 -1.45 -26.40
CA ASN A 399 8.84 -1.26 -27.65
C ASN A 399 8.20 -0.20 -28.55
N LYS A 400 6.86 -0.25 -28.68
CA LYS A 400 6.10 0.71 -29.50
C LYS A 400 6.27 2.14 -28.98
N ILE A 401 6.11 2.34 -27.66
CA ILE A 401 6.12 3.69 -27.05
C ILE A 401 7.55 4.22 -26.93
N LEU A 402 8.49 3.40 -26.49
CA LEU A 402 9.88 3.81 -26.27
C LEU A 402 10.73 3.74 -27.55
N LYS A 403 10.22 3.13 -28.62
CA LYS A 403 10.89 2.95 -29.93
C LYS A 403 12.22 2.19 -29.80
N VAL A 404 12.21 1.09 -29.07
CA VAL A 404 13.38 0.24 -28.78
C VAL A 404 13.06 -1.23 -29.00
N ASN A 405 14.07 -2.10 -28.94
CA ASN A 405 13.91 -3.55 -28.81
C ASN A 405 14.29 -3.98 -27.39
N LEU A 406 13.33 -3.91 -26.47
CA LEU A 406 13.55 -4.16 -25.07
C LEU A 406 14.00 -5.61 -24.77
N GLU A 407 13.53 -6.59 -25.57
CA GLU A 407 13.93 -8.00 -25.43
C GLU A 407 15.45 -8.19 -25.45
N THR A 408 16.15 -7.44 -26.30
CA THR A 408 17.62 -7.51 -26.40
C THR A 408 18.36 -6.81 -25.26
N MET A 409 17.64 -6.03 -24.46
CA MET A 409 18.19 -5.23 -23.36
C MET A 409 17.98 -5.88 -21.99
N ILE A 410 17.06 -6.85 -21.88
CA ILE A 410 16.83 -7.61 -20.66
C ILE A 410 17.98 -8.57 -20.45
N GLU A 411 18.75 -8.36 -19.37
CA GLU A 411 19.92 -9.20 -19.00
C GLU A 411 19.55 -10.21 -17.91
N GLU A 412 18.73 -9.76 -16.94
CA GLU A 412 18.29 -10.56 -15.81
C GLU A 412 16.78 -10.44 -15.67
N GLU A 413 16.13 -11.52 -15.28
CA GLU A 413 14.68 -11.53 -15.10
C GLU A 413 14.26 -12.40 -13.91
N ALA A 414 13.36 -11.87 -13.09
CA ALA A 414 12.57 -12.63 -12.13
C ALA A 414 11.09 -12.22 -12.24
N VAL A 415 10.20 -13.08 -11.78
CA VAL A 415 8.76 -12.81 -11.85
C VAL A 415 8.06 -13.14 -10.54
N MET A 416 7.06 -12.33 -10.21
CA MET A 416 6.14 -12.57 -9.10
C MET A 416 4.71 -12.57 -9.61
N THR A 417 3.99 -13.67 -9.34
CA THR A 417 2.58 -13.85 -9.69
C THR A 417 1.71 -13.86 -8.43
N PRO A 418 0.38 -13.72 -8.52
CA PRO A 418 -0.51 -13.73 -7.35
C PRO A 418 -0.31 -14.93 -6.41
N PRO A 419 -0.16 -16.19 -6.87
CA PRO A 419 0.19 -17.31 -5.99
C PRO A 419 1.52 -17.14 -5.25
N ILE A 420 2.55 -16.60 -5.92
CA ILE A 420 3.85 -16.36 -5.30
C ILE A 420 3.75 -15.25 -4.25
N ILE A 421 2.98 -14.17 -4.54
CA ILE A 421 2.69 -13.10 -3.57
C ILE A 421 2.00 -13.69 -2.34
N ALA A 422 0.96 -14.49 -2.52
CA ALA A 422 0.25 -15.16 -1.43
C ALA A 422 1.19 -16.00 -0.55
N LYS A 423 2.06 -16.79 -1.18
CA LYS A 423 3.03 -17.65 -0.49
C LYS A 423 4.06 -16.85 0.34
N LYS A 424 4.62 -15.77 -0.27
CA LYS A 424 5.67 -14.96 0.38
C LYS A 424 5.16 -14.04 1.47
N THR A 425 3.91 -13.54 1.34
CA THR A 425 3.41 -12.46 2.20
C THR A 425 2.24 -12.88 3.10
N SER A 426 1.76 -14.12 2.96
CA SER A 426 0.56 -14.65 3.64
C SER A 426 -0.71 -13.81 3.38
N SER A 427 -0.73 -12.98 2.32
CA SER A 427 -1.93 -12.27 1.90
C SER A 427 -2.91 -13.25 1.24
N ASN A 428 -4.19 -13.14 1.59
CA ASN A 428 -5.17 -14.05 1.01
C ASN A 428 -5.31 -13.82 -0.50
N LEU A 429 -5.29 -14.91 -1.29
CA LEU A 429 -5.37 -14.91 -2.76
C LEU A 429 -4.32 -14.01 -3.46
N GLY A 430 -3.25 -13.63 -2.78
CA GLY A 430 -2.26 -12.70 -3.30
C GLY A 430 -2.74 -11.24 -3.42
N ALA A 431 -3.88 -10.87 -2.84
CA ALA A 431 -4.39 -9.51 -2.87
C ALA A 431 -3.39 -8.52 -2.25
N LEU A 432 -3.14 -7.40 -2.95
CA LEU A 432 -2.13 -6.43 -2.52
C LEU A 432 -2.57 -5.62 -1.30
N TYR A 433 -3.86 -5.29 -1.19
CA TYR A 433 -4.43 -4.35 -0.21
C TYR A 433 -5.54 -4.94 0.67
N GLY A 434 -5.70 -6.28 0.69
CA GLY A 434 -6.79 -6.95 1.37
C GLY A 434 -8.12 -6.77 0.64
N SER A 435 -9.16 -6.20 1.27
CA SER A 435 -10.43 -5.90 0.60
C SER A 435 -10.30 -4.74 -0.37
N SER A 436 -11.08 -4.78 -1.48
CA SER A 436 -11.22 -3.64 -2.40
C SER A 436 -12.02 -2.50 -1.77
N SER A 437 -11.94 -1.31 -2.38
CA SER A 437 -12.80 -0.17 -2.07
C SER A 437 -13.90 0.04 -3.11
N ASN A 438 -14.30 -1.02 -3.81
CA ASN A 438 -15.27 -0.98 -4.91
C ASN A 438 -16.71 -0.71 -4.47
N ASN A 439 -17.00 -0.72 -3.18
CA ASN A 439 -18.30 -0.33 -2.65
C ASN A 439 -18.15 0.60 -1.44
N LYS A 440 -19.22 1.34 -1.12
CA LYS A 440 -19.24 2.34 -0.05
C LYS A 440 -18.86 1.77 1.31
N MET A 441 -19.32 0.57 1.63
CA MET A 441 -19.05 -0.05 2.93
C MET A 441 -17.59 -0.43 3.07
N SER A 442 -17.00 -1.12 2.08
CA SER A 442 -15.61 -1.56 2.11
C SER A 442 -14.61 -0.41 1.97
N ALA A 443 -15.00 0.72 1.36
CA ALA A 443 -14.16 1.91 1.28
C ALA A 443 -13.90 2.55 2.65
N PHE A 444 -14.85 2.43 3.60
CA PHE A 444 -14.76 3.07 4.91
C PHE A 444 -14.70 2.09 6.08
N LEU A 445 -15.39 0.96 5.98
CA LEU A 445 -15.58 0.03 7.09
C LEU A 445 -14.80 -1.28 6.85
N ARG A 446 -13.48 -1.16 6.83
CA ARG A 446 -12.61 -2.34 6.94
C ARG A 446 -12.71 -2.93 8.34
N HIS A 447 -12.22 -4.16 8.53
CA HIS A 447 -12.24 -4.81 9.85
C HIS A 447 -11.63 -3.91 10.93
N PRO A 448 -12.25 -3.81 12.13
CA PRO A 448 -11.73 -3.02 13.24
C PRO A 448 -10.33 -3.47 13.68
N ASN A 449 -9.60 -2.56 14.33
CA ASN A 449 -8.27 -2.82 14.88
C ASN A 449 -8.29 -3.63 16.19
N PHE A 450 -9.43 -4.15 16.59
CA PHE A 450 -9.63 -4.99 17.78
C PHE A 450 -10.65 -6.08 17.53
N ASN A 451 -10.57 -7.15 18.31
CA ASN A 451 -11.60 -8.19 18.30
C ASN A 451 -12.67 -7.88 19.35
N SER A 452 -13.96 -7.87 18.94
CA SER A 452 -15.07 -7.58 19.83
C SER A 452 -15.48 -8.74 20.74
N LYS A 453 -15.10 -9.99 20.37
CA LYS A 453 -15.46 -11.22 21.09
C LYS A 453 -14.29 -11.79 21.89
N ILE A 454 -13.06 -11.61 21.41
CA ILE A 454 -11.84 -12.10 22.06
C ILE A 454 -11.12 -10.90 22.66
N LYS A 455 -11.11 -10.82 23.98
CA LYS A 455 -10.39 -9.77 24.71
C LYS A 455 -8.88 -9.88 24.45
N ASN A 456 -8.15 -8.78 24.56
CA ASN A 456 -6.69 -8.68 24.43
C ASN A 456 -6.13 -9.06 23.05
N LEU A 457 -6.98 -9.10 22.00
CA LEU A 457 -6.58 -9.34 20.63
C LEU A 457 -6.83 -8.10 19.78
N TYR A 458 -5.75 -7.59 19.17
CA TYR A 458 -5.74 -6.39 18.34
C TYR A 458 -5.17 -6.69 16.97
N PHE A 459 -5.52 -5.86 15.97
CA PHE A 459 -5.10 -6.02 14.58
C PHE A 459 -4.53 -4.73 14.03
N CYS A 460 -3.46 -4.84 13.25
CA CYS A 460 -2.87 -3.72 12.52
C CYS A 460 -2.41 -4.17 11.13
N GLY A 461 -2.14 -3.21 10.24
CA GLY A 461 -1.68 -3.48 8.88
C GLY A 461 -2.73 -3.24 7.80
N GLY A 462 -2.44 -3.66 6.57
CA GLY A 462 -3.15 -3.23 5.38
C GLY A 462 -4.52 -3.86 5.14
N SER A 463 -4.84 -4.99 5.79
CA SER A 463 -6.14 -5.68 5.63
C SER A 463 -7.21 -5.23 6.65
N VAL A 464 -6.85 -4.35 7.58
CA VAL A 464 -7.74 -3.77 8.59
C VAL A 464 -7.80 -2.26 8.47
N HIS A 465 -8.66 -1.60 9.25
CA HIS A 465 -8.82 -0.15 9.24
C HIS A 465 -7.49 0.59 9.53
N PRO A 466 -7.14 1.68 8.81
CA PRO A 466 -7.89 2.33 7.72
C PRO A 466 -7.68 1.71 6.33
N GLY A 467 -6.70 0.82 6.13
CA GLY A 467 -6.50 0.13 4.87
C GLY A 467 -5.06 -0.15 4.49
N GLY A 468 -4.81 -0.50 3.21
CA GLY A 468 -3.50 -0.85 2.67
C GLY A 468 -2.68 0.34 2.20
N GLY A 469 -1.38 0.13 2.04
CA GLY A 469 -0.36 1.13 1.71
C GLY A 469 0.46 1.55 2.93
N ILE A 470 1.68 2.01 2.71
CA ILE A 470 2.64 2.33 3.80
C ILE A 470 2.04 3.29 4.83
N PRO A 471 1.49 4.48 4.44
CA PRO A 471 0.92 5.41 5.41
C PRO A 471 -0.23 4.82 6.21
N LEU A 472 -1.13 4.08 5.54
CA LEU A 472 -2.32 3.52 6.20
C LEU A 472 -1.97 2.38 7.14
N CYS A 473 -0.93 1.58 6.84
CA CYS A 473 -0.42 0.55 7.77
C CYS A 473 0.18 1.17 9.04
N LEU A 474 0.89 2.30 8.92
CA LEU A 474 1.44 3.05 10.06
C LEU A 474 0.32 3.65 10.92
N LEU A 475 -0.71 4.22 10.30
CA LEU A 475 -1.89 4.74 10.99
C LEU A 475 -2.71 3.61 11.62
N SER A 476 -2.83 2.46 10.97
CA SER A 476 -3.48 1.28 11.54
C SER A 476 -2.82 0.83 12.85
N ALA A 477 -1.49 0.80 12.87
CA ALA A 477 -0.73 0.51 14.08
C ALA A 477 -0.97 1.55 15.18
N LYS A 478 -1.00 2.85 14.83
CA LYS A 478 -1.31 3.93 15.75
C LYS A 478 -2.70 3.76 16.36
N ILE A 479 -3.73 3.60 15.53
CA ILE A 479 -5.11 3.41 15.97
C ILE A 479 -5.21 2.19 16.90
N ALA A 480 -4.59 1.06 16.53
CA ALA A 480 -4.63 -0.16 17.34
C ALA A 480 -3.98 0.04 18.71
N THR A 481 -2.83 0.69 18.77
CA THR A 481 -2.10 0.93 20.02
C THR A 481 -2.72 2.01 20.88
N ASP A 482 -3.44 2.99 20.30
CA ASP A 482 -4.16 4.02 21.06
C ASP A 482 -5.43 3.48 21.75
N LEU A 483 -5.86 2.25 21.40
CA LEU A 483 -6.95 1.57 22.12
C LEU A 483 -6.57 1.05 23.50
N ILE A 484 -5.27 0.98 23.83
CA ILE A 484 -4.77 0.50 25.10
C ILE A 484 -4.05 1.63 25.87
N PRO A 485 -4.15 1.65 27.21
CA PRO A 485 -3.48 2.64 28.04
C PRO A 485 -1.96 2.43 28.06
N ASN A 486 -1.21 3.33 28.70
CA ASN A 486 0.19 3.08 29.05
C ASN A 486 0.26 1.95 30.09
N ALA A 487 1.34 1.16 30.07
CA ALA A 487 1.51 0.03 30.97
C ALA A 487 1.50 0.44 32.46
N SER A 488 2.01 1.65 32.77
CA SER A 488 2.00 2.24 34.11
C SER A 488 0.60 2.56 34.65
N ASN A 489 -0.39 2.72 33.77
CA ASN A 489 -1.75 3.13 34.17
C ASN A 489 -2.67 1.94 34.41
N ILE A 490 -2.18 0.71 34.24
CA ILE A 490 -2.94 -0.51 34.49
C ILE A 490 -2.75 -0.89 35.96
N LYS A 491 -3.79 -0.66 36.77
CA LYS A 491 -3.86 -1.21 38.14
C LYS A 491 -4.23 -2.70 38.02
N TYR A 492 -3.44 -3.54 38.70
CA TYR A 492 -3.68 -4.99 38.83
C TYR A 492 -4.84 -5.27 39.78
#